data_6045cdf7f4b9ce9d1a6f8cdb90e8b3ec
#
_entry.id   6045cdf7f4b9ce9d1a6f8cdb90e8b3ec
#
_cell.length_a   1.000
_cell.length_b   1.000
_cell.length_c   1.000
_cell.angle_alpha   90.00
_cell.angle_beta   90.00
_cell.angle_gamma   90.00
#
_symmetry.space_group_name_H-M   'P 1'
#
loop_
_entity.id
_entity.type
_entity.pdbx_description
1 polymer ?
#
loop_
_entity_poly.entity_id
_entity_poly.type
_entity_poly.pdbx_seq_one_letter_code
_entity_poly.pdbx_strand_id
1 'polypeptide(L)'
;NLFISTNMTIVKKLKLKGFKSFASPTELDFGNGFNCIIGANGSGKSNVNDSIIFVLGELSAKSIRAEKSSNLIFNGGKVGSPMKEAEVSIFFDNEKREFPIDSDEVKLSRFVRQNGQSIYKLNDEKRTRQQVLELIKAAKIDPSGHNIISQGDIISLAEMKPDERRKIIEEVSGISVFEEKKEKTLQELGKVDSKLNDANIILKEREVHLRELKKDRDQALKFKEIEESLKNNKATLLN
;
A
#
# COMPACT_ATOMS: atom_id res chain seq x y z
N ASN A 1 9.29 3.23 35.43
CA ASN A 1 9.90 4.12 34.44
C ASN A 1 9.82 3.44 33.08
N LEU A 2 8.71 3.69 32.37
CA LEU A 2 8.58 3.33 30.97
C LEU A 2 9.42 4.37 30.19
N PHE A 3 10.67 4.04 29.92
CA PHE A 3 11.43 4.74 28.90
C PHE A 3 10.79 4.38 27.54
N ILE A 4 9.85 5.17 27.08
CA ILE A 4 9.47 5.20 25.69
C ILE A 4 10.69 5.81 24.98
N SER A 5 11.56 4.95 24.48
CA SER A 5 12.60 5.35 23.54
C SER A 5 11.89 5.87 22.29
N THR A 6 11.61 7.15 22.26
CA THR A 6 11.13 7.85 21.08
C THR A 6 12.31 7.98 20.11
N ASN A 7 12.61 6.90 19.40
CA ASN A 7 13.40 7.00 18.20
C ASN A 7 12.53 7.73 17.17
N MET A 8 12.63 9.04 17.15
CA MET A 8 11.94 9.88 16.17
C MET A 8 12.90 10.16 15.03
N THR A 9 12.51 9.79 13.82
CA THR A 9 13.25 10.15 12.62
C THR A 9 13.34 11.66 12.48
N ILE A 10 14.54 12.18 12.33
CA ILE A 10 14.83 13.62 12.25
C ILE A 10 14.91 14.03 10.77
N VAL A 11 14.18 15.07 10.41
CA VAL A 11 14.33 15.73 9.10
C VAL A 11 15.46 16.75 9.20
N LYS A 12 16.50 16.59 8.38
CA LYS A 12 17.63 17.51 8.31
C LYS A 12 17.36 18.67 7.35
N LYS A 13 16.79 18.37 6.19
CA LYS A 13 16.66 19.34 5.10
C LYS A 13 15.47 19.03 4.18
N LEU A 14 14.88 20.07 3.63
CA LEU A 14 13.86 20.01 2.59
C LEU A 14 14.28 20.89 1.40
N LYS A 15 14.31 20.31 0.20
CA LYS A 15 14.60 21.03 -1.05
C LYS A 15 13.35 21.04 -1.94
N LEU A 16 13.04 22.20 -2.47
CA LEU A 16 11.86 22.46 -3.30
C LEU A 16 12.32 23.14 -4.59
N LYS A 17 11.80 22.69 -5.75
CA LYS A 17 12.01 23.33 -7.03
C LYS A 17 10.78 23.17 -7.90
N GLY A 18 10.24 24.28 -8.39
CA GLY A 18 9.05 24.26 -9.24
C GLY A 18 7.77 23.77 -8.55
N PHE A 19 7.73 23.72 -7.23
CA PHE A 19 6.59 23.22 -6.47
C PHE A 19 5.71 24.37 -5.99
N LYS A 20 4.45 24.43 -6.42
CA LYS A 20 3.44 25.44 -6.07
C LYS A 20 3.98 26.89 -6.20
N SER A 21 4.31 27.55 -5.10
CA SER A 21 4.85 28.94 -5.08
C SER A 21 6.37 28.99 -5.20
N PHE A 22 7.07 27.87 -5.13
CA PHE A 22 8.54 27.80 -5.14
C PHE A 22 9.06 27.61 -6.57
N ALA A 23 9.22 28.72 -7.32
CA ALA A 23 9.77 28.70 -8.66
C ALA A 23 11.26 28.32 -8.69
N SER A 24 12.05 29.02 -7.88
CA SER A 24 13.49 28.80 -7.75
C SER A 24 13.79 27.67 -6.77
N PRO A 25 14.94 27.00 -6.91
CA PRO A 25 15.42 26.05 -5.93
C PRO A 25 15.47 26.71 -4.54
N THR A 26 14.73 26.17 -3.59
CA THR A 26 14.65 26.64 -2.22
C THR A 26 15.06 25.51 -1.29
N GLU A 27 15.98 25.78 -0.39
CA GLU A 27 16.44 24.85 0.62
C GLU A 27 16.03 25.34 2.00
N LEU A 28 15.50 24.44 2.81
CA LEU A 28 15.11 24.71 4.20
C LEU A 28 15.86 23.70 5.07
N ASP A 29 16.77 24.18 5.88
CA ASP A 29 17.48 23.37 6.85
C ASP A 29 16.70 23.36 8.17
N PHE A 30 16.56 22.18 8.79
CA PHE A 30 15.90 22.01 10.07
C PHE A 30 16.95 21.69 11.13
N GLY A 31 16.88 22.43 12.23
CA GLY A 31 17.71 22.16 13.40
C GLY A 31 17.10 21.05 14.27
N ASN A 32 17.87 20.56 15.22
CA ASN A 32 17.38 19.64 16.22
C ASN A 32 16.36 20.31 17.13
N GLY A 33 15.21 19.65 17.35
CA GLY A 33 14.15 20.13 18.23
C GLY A 33 13.07 20.93 17.52
N PHE A 34 12.58 22.01 18.13
CA PHE A 34 11.46 22.79 17.61
C PHE A 34 11.90 23.74 16.49
N ASN A 35 11.24 23.63 15.32
CA ASN A 35 11.46 24.52 14.17
C ASN A 35 10.17 25.28 13.88
N CYS A 36 10.24 26.59 13.65
CA CYS A 36 9.09 27.44 13.35
C CYS A 36 9.27 28.15 12.01
N ILE A 37 8.32 27.99 11.11
CA ILE A 37 8.30 28.67 9.81
C ILE A 37 7.34 29.85 9.91
N ILE A 38 7.87 31.07 9.84
CA ILE A 38 7.12 32.32 9.93
C ILE A 38 7.13 33.09 8.61
N GLY A 39 6.13 33.93 8.39
CA GLY A 39 6.05 34.75 7.18
C GLY A 39 4.66 35.39 7.02
N ALA A 40 4.54 36.31 6.09
CA ALA A 40 3.27 36.98 5.75
C ALA A 40 2.23 36.00 5.15
N ASN A 41 0.97 36.39 5.10
CA ASN A 41 -0.06 35.59 4.42
C ASN A 41 0.27 35.50 2.92
N GLY A 42 0.12 34.31 2.35
CA GLY A 42 0.48 34.07 0.94
C GLY A 42 1.97 33.83 0.66
N SER A 43 2.87 33.87 1.67
CA SER A 43 4.31 33.63 1.47
C SER A 43 4.70 32.17 1.16
N GLY A 44 3.75 31.24 1.20
CA GLY A 44 4.01 29.83 0.90
C GLY A 44 4.25 28.92 2.11
N LYS A 45 4.05 29.41 3.36
CA LYS A 45 4.21 28.59 4.59
C LYS A 45 3.47 27.25 4.52
N SER A 46 2.21 27.29 4.13
CA SER A 46 1.40 26.08 3.99
C SER A 46 1.86 25.17 2.85
N ASN A 47 2.53 25.72 1.82
CA ASN A 47 3.08 24.94 0.72
C ASN A 47 4.31 24.13 1.15
N VAL A 48 5.01 24.53 2.23
CA VAL A 48 6.07 23.73 2.83
C VAL A 48 5.47 22.45 3.44
N ASN A 49 4.38 22.56 4.21
CA ASN A 49 3.69 21.39 4.75
C ASN A 49 3.17 20.47 3.62
N ASP A 50 2.55 21.05 2.59
CA ASP A 50 2.08 20.29 1.42
C ASP A 50 3.21 19.55 0.72
N SER A 51 4.40 20.13 0.67
CA SER A 51 5.57 19.50 0.04
C SER A 51 6.07 18.29 0.83
N ILE A 52 6.01 18.34 2.15
CA ILE A 52 6.35 17.20 3.02
C ILE A 52 5.36 16.06 2.78
N ILE A 53 4.06 16.34 2.84
CA ILE A 53 3.00 15.35 2.58
C ILE A 53 3.15 14.77 1.16
N PHE A 54 3.46 15.63 0.19
CA PHE A 54 3.68 15.21 -1.20
C PHE A 54 4.83 14.21 -1.33
N VAL A 55 6.01 14.54 -0.80
CA VAL A 55 7.21 13.68 -0.97
C VAL A 55 7.08 12.37 -0.23
N LEU A 56 6.34 12.33 0.88
CA LEU A 56 6.06 11.13 1.67
C LEU A 56 5.08 10.16 0.99
N GLY A 57 4.52 10.49 -0.15
CA GLY A 57 3.77 9.53 -0.96
C GLY A 57 2.26 9.70 -0.97
N GLU A 58 1.72 10.80 -0.46
CA GLU A 58 0.30 11.11 -0.57
C GLU A 58 -0.14 11.15 -2.05
N LEU A 59 -1.22 10.44 -2.39
CA LEU A 59 -1.77 10.40 -3.75
C LEU A 59 -2.85 11.45 -3.99
N SER A 60 -3.61 11.75 -2.94
CA SER A 60 -4.73 12.66 -3.09
C SER A 60 -4.23 14.08 -3.33
N ALA A 61 -4.48 14.61 -4.52
CA ALA A 61 -4.21 16.01 -4.80
C ALA A 61 -5.00 16.93 -3.86
N LYS A 62 -6.20 16.51 -3.43
CA LYS A 62 -7.04 17.25 -2.48
C LYS A 62 -6.40 17.40 -1.10
N SER A 63 -5.74 16.36 -0.59
CA SER A 63 -5.03 16.41 0.71
C SER A 63 -3.93 17.46 0.72
N ILE A 64 -3.33 17.72 -0.43
CA ILE A 64 -2.31 18.77 -0.62
C ILE A 64 -2.85 20.00 -1.33
N ARG A 65 -4.16 20.24 -1.19
CA ARG A 65 -4.87 21.44 -1.66
C ARG A 65 -4.63 21.74 -3.15
N ALA A 66 -4.69 20.69 -3.99
CA ALA A 66 -4.64 20.79 -5.43
C ALA A 66 -5.78 19.99 -6.07
N GLU A 67 -6.34 20.47 -7.15
CA GLU A 67 -7.38 19.75 -7.89
C GLU A 67 -6.82 18.57 -8.69
N LYS A 68 -5.64 18.78 -9.28
CA LYS A 68 -4.90 17.79 -10.09
C LYS A 68 -3.42 17.82 -9.70
N SER A 69 -2.74 16.71 -9.91
CA SER A 69 -1.29 16.62 -9.65
C SER A 69 -0.46 17.64 -10.47
N SER A 70 -0.92 18.01 -11.66
CA SER A 70 -0.29 19.06 -12.47
C SER A 70 -0.35 20.45 -11.82
N ASN A 71 -1.35 20.72 -10.97
CA ASN A 71 -1.50 21.99 -10.26
C ASN A 71 -0.49 22.15 -9.10
N LEU A 72 0.30 21.11 -8.84
CA LEU A 72 1.43 21.18 -7.89
C LEU A 72 2.66 21.83 -8.51
N ILE A 73 2.68 21.94 -9.84
CA ILE A 73 3.80 22.56 -10.56
C ILE A 73 3.59 24.08 -10.60
N PHE A 74 4.67 24.82 -10.40
CA PHE A 74 4.65 26.27 -10.50
C PHE A 74 4.16 26.72 -11.90
N ASN A 75 3.10 27.52 -11.90
CA ASN A 75 2.39 27.95 -13.11
C ASN A 75 2.91 29.26 -13.74
N GLY A 76 4.04 29.80 -13.24
CA GLY A 76 4.61 31.04 -13.73
C GLY A 76 4.20 32.28 -12.92
N GLY A 77 3.16 32.24 -12.11
CA GLY A 77 2.67 33.39 -11.35
C GLY A 77 2.30 34.57 -12.24
N LYS A 78 2.58 35.80 -11.78
CA LYS A 78 2.25 37.01 -12.52
C LYS A 78 3.27 37.39 -13.62
N VAL A 79 4.52 36.95 -13.48
CA VAL A 79 5.65 37.46 -14.33
C VAL A 79 6.57 36.34 -14.81
N GLY A 80 6.42 35.11 -14.27
CA GLY A 80 7.31 33.98 -14.59
C GLY A 80 6.75 33.06 -15.67
N SER A 81 7.59 32.15 -16.16
CA SER A 81 7.17 31.08 -17.05
C SER A 81 6.79 29.82 -16.28
N PRO A 82 5.76 29.09 -16.72
CA PRO A 82 5.39 27.81 -16.12
C PRO A 82 6.55 26.80 -16.16
N MET A 83 6.74 26.04 -15.10
CA MET A 83 7.74 24.97 -15.10
C MET A 83 7.18 23.68 -15.67
N LYS A 84 8.06 22.83 -16.22
CA LYS A 84 7.66 21.55 -16.81
C LYS A 84 7.49 20.44 -15.78
N GLU A 85 8.18 20.56 -14.66
CA GLU A 85 8.15 19.60 -13.56
C GLU A 85 8.38 20.29 -12.21
N ALA A 86 7.91 19.64 -11.16
CA ALA A 86 8.23 20.03 -9.80
C ALA A 86 8.99 18.90 -9.12
N GLU A 87 9.95 19.28 -8.29
CA GLU A 87 10.79 18.39 -7.49
C GLU A 87 10.67 18.77 -6.02
N VAL A 88 10.46 17.78 -5.18
CA VAL A 88 10.57 17.89 -3.73
C VAL A 88 11.50 16.80 -3.24
N SER A 89 12.50 17.17 -2.44
CA SER A 89 13.43 16.23 -1.80
C SER A 89 13.49 16.50 -0.31
N ILE A 90 13.34 15.46 0.49
CA ILE A 90 13.47 15.49 1.95
C ILE A 90 14.68 14.63 2.34
N PHE A 91 15.44 15.12 3.32
CA PHE A 91 16.64 14.47 3.81
C PHE A 91 16.42 14.12 5.27
N PHE A 92 16.56 12.84 5.59
CA PHE A 92 16.43 12.31 6.93
C PHE A 92 17.78 11.95 7.51
N ASP A 93 17.92 12.16 8.80
CA ASP A 93 19.00 11.59 9.58
C ASP A 93 18.82 10.08 9.74
N ASN A 94 19.86 9.30 9.47
CA ASN A 94 19.84 7.85 9.61
C ASN A 94 21.07 7.32 10.35
N GLU A 95 21.72 8.13 11.17
CA GLU A 95 22.86 7.67 12.00
C GLU A 95 22.46 6.51 12.93
N LYS A 96 21.20 6.50 13.38
CA LYS A 96 20.61 5.44 14.22
C LYS A 96 20.05 4.25 13.44
N ARG A 97 20.19 4.22 12.11
CA ARG A 97 19.67 3.15 11.24
C ARG A 97 18.15 2.91 11.40
N GLU A 98 17.39 3.97 11.55
CA GLU A 98 15.92 3.92 11.60
C GLU A 98 15.32 3.48 10.25
N PHE A 99 15.95 3.93 9.15
CA PHE A 99 15.71 3.36 7.83
C PHE A 99 16.63 2.16 7.62
N PRO A 100 16.12 1.05 7.04
CA PRO A 100 16.90 -0.16 6.74
C PRO A 100 17.81 0.05 5.51
N ILE A 101 18.63 1.10 5.56
CA ILE A 101 19.58 1.51 4.50
C ILE A 101 20.93 1.78 5.15
N ASP A 102 21.97 1.28 4.51
CA ASP A 102 23.35 1.50 4.99
C ASP A 102 23.90 2.86 4.50
N SER A 103 23.32 3.93 5.03
CA SER A 103 23.70 5.32 4.78
C SER A 103 23.33 6.15 5.99
N ASP A 104 24.16 7.11 6.39
CA ASP A 104 23.91 8.01 7.52
C ASP A 104 22.88 9.09 7.20
N GLU A 105 22.58 9.29 5.93
CA GLU A 105 21.52 10.16 5.45
C GLU A 105 20.67 9.44 4.42
N VAL A 106 19.35 9.63 4.47
CA VAL A 106 18.41 9.10 3.50
C VAL A 106 17.74 10.25 2.78
N LYS A 107 17.95 10.33 1.47
CA LYS A 107 17.31 11.30 0.57
C LYS A 107 16.14 10.67 -0.12
N LEU A 108 14.94 11.17 0.14
CA LEU A 108 13.74 10.80 -0.59
C LEU A 108 13.32 11.96 -1.49
N SER A 109 13.19 11.70 -2.79
CA SER A 109 12.78 12.70 -3.78
C SER A 109 11.54 12.24 -4.53
N ARG A 110 10.63 13.18 -4.79
CA ARG A 110 9.49 12.97 -5.67
C ARG A 110 9.40 14.07 -6.70
N PHE A 111 9.28 13.64 -7.94
CA PHE A 111 9.10 14.50 -9.12
C PHE A 111 7.66 14.35 -9.62
N VAL A 112 7.06 15.44 -10.05
CA VAL A 112 5.79 15.42 -10.78
C VAL A 112 5.93 16.19 -12.08
N ARG A 113 5.43 15.62 -13.17
CA ARG A 113 5.42 16.21 -14.51
C ARG A 113 4.03 16.71 -14.88
N GLN A 114 3.96 17.57 -15.91
CA GLN A 114 2.68 18.14 -16.39
C GLN A 114 1.66 17.07 -16.82
N ASN A 115 2.11 15.91 -17.27
CA ASN A 115 1.23 14.77 -17.59
C ASN A 115 0.67 14.06 -16.35
N GLY A 116 0.96 14.55 -15.13
CA GLY A 116 0.53 13.97 -13.86
C GLY A 116 1.38 12.78 -13.38
N GLN A 117 2.37 12.34 -14.17
CA GLN A 117 3.24 11.24 -13.77
C GLN A 117 4.15 11.65 -12.61
N SER A 118 4.17 10.82 -11.56
CA SER A 118 5.09 10.96 -10.42
C SER A 118 6.21 9.92 -10.49
N ILE A 119 7.44 10.35 -10.19
CA ILE A 119 8.63 9.51 -10.12
C ILE A 119 9.22 9.66 -8.72
N TYR A 120 9.48 8.55 -8.06
CA TYR A 120 10.15 8.52 -6.77
C TYR A 120 11.61 8.13 -6.93
N LYS A 121 12.48 8.74 -6.14
CA LYS A 121 13.89 8.36 -6.02
C LYS A 121 14.27 8.28 -4.55
N LEU A 122 15.05 7.27 -4.23
CA LEU A 122 15.67 7.05 -2.93
C LEU A 122 17.18 7.04 -3.11
N ASN A 123 17.89 7.96 -2.47
CA ASN A 123 19.32 8.16 -2.68
C ASN A 123 19.68 8.21 -4.19
N ASP A 124 18.86 8.96 -4.96
CA ASP A 124 18.94 9.15 -6.40
C ASP A 124 18.58 7.92 -7.27
N GLU A 125 18.33 6.75 -6.68
CA GLU A 125 17.84 5.58 -7.38
C GLU A 125 16.31 5.60 -7.54
N LYS A 126 15.81 5.24 -8.72
CA LYS A 126 14.36 5.13 -8.95
C LYS A 126 13.76 4.01 -8.12
N ARG A 127 12.65 4.31 -7.45
CA ARG A 127 11.87 3.35 -6.65
C ARG A 127 10.38 3.48 -6.98
N THR A 128 9.64 2.40 -6.71
CA THR A 128 8.18 2.44 -6.78
C THR A 128 7.60 3.13 -5.55
N ARG A 129 6.41 3.70 -5.67
CA ARG A 129 5.70 4.28 -4.52
C ARG A 129 5.54 3.28 -3.37
N GLN A 130 5.24 2.02 -3.69
CA GLN A 130 5.07 0.99 -2.68
C GLN A 130 6.35 0.76 -1.87
N GLN A 131 7.49 0.65 -2.53
CA GLN A 131 8.79 0.51 -1.87
C GLN A 131 9.10 1.71 -0.96
N VAL A 132 8.75 2.93 -1.41
CA VAL A 132 8.90 4.13 -0.59
C VAL A 132 8.01 4.07 0.64
N LEU A 133 6.74 3.72 0.50
CA LEU A 133 5.82 3.61 1.64
C LEU A 133 6.24 2.54 2.65
N GLU A 134 6.74 1.39 2.19
CA GLU A 134 7.28 0.35 3.05
C GLU A 134 8.49 0.85 3.85
N LEU A 135 9.37 1.61 3.19
CA LEU A 135 10.54 2.20 3.81
C LEU A 135 10.18 3.23 4.90
N ILE A 136 9.29 4.17 4.58
CA ILE A 136 8.86 5.20 5.54
C ILE A 136 8.09 4.59 6.72
N LYS A 137 7.27 3.56 6.47
CA LYS A 137 6.61 2.78 7.54
C LYS A 137 7.63 2.08 8.46
N ALA A 138 8.72 1.56 7.91
CA ALA A 138 9.80 0.96 8.71
C ALA A 138 10.45 2.00 9.65
N ALA A 139 10.59 3.24 9.20
CA ALA A 139 11.06 4.38 10.01
C ALA A 139 9.95 5.01 10.89
N LYS A 140 8.78 4.36 11.01
CA LYS A 140 7.61 4.82 11.80
C LYS A 140 7.06 6.18 11.37
N ILE A 141 7.25 6.56 10.11
CA ILE A 141 6.64 7.74 9.51
C ILE A 141 5.39 7.29 8.77
N ASP A 142 4.24 7.86 9.08
CA ASP A 142 3.00 7.63 8.35
C ASP A 142 2.59 8.91 7.61
N PRO A 143 2.58 8.89 6.27
CA PRO A 143 2.17 10.06 5.48
C PRO A 143 0.69 10.43 5.64
N SER A 144 -0.14 9.44 5.93
CA SER A 144 -1.59 9.58 6.13
C SER A 144 -1.95 9.66 7.61
N GLY A 145 -0.98 9.46 8.49
CA GLY A 145 -1.17 9.38 9.92
C GLY A 145 -1.09 10.73 10.62
N HIS A 146 -1.24 10.68 11.95
CA HIS A 146 -1.32 11.87 12.81
C HIS A 146 0.04 12.54 13.06
N ASN A 147 1.10 12.11 12.40
CA ASN A 147 2.43 12.72 12.48
C ASN A 147 2.48 14.08 11.77
N ILE A 148 1.57 14.32 10.82
CA ILE A 148 1.47 15.57 10.05
C ILE A 148 0.06 16.09 10.20
N ILE A 149 -0.07 17.21 10.92
CA ILE A 149 -1.36 17.86 11.16
C ILE A 149 -1.51 19.02 10.19
N SER A 150 -2.48 18.94 9.31
CA SER A 150 -2.81 20.01 8.38
C SER A 150 -3.79 21.02 8.99
N GLN A 151 -3.94 22.14 8.34
CA GLN A 151 -4.89 23.17 8.78
C GLN A 151 -6.33 22.63 8.70
N GLY A 152 -7.03 22.61 9.82
CA GLY A 152 -8.40 22.11 9.94
C GLY A 152 -8.52 20.69 10.48
N ASP A 153 -7.44 19.88 10.48
CA ASP A 153 -7.48 18.49 10.92
C ASP A 153 -7.89 18.36 12.41
N ILE A 154 -7.46 19.31 13.25
CA ILE A 154 -7.83 19.32 14.68
C ILE A 154 -9.35 19.52 14.85
N ILE A 155 -9.97 20.36 14.02
CA ILE A 155 -11.41 20.60 14.08
C ILE A 155 -12.14 19.35 13.61
N SER A 156 -11.70 18.75 12.50
CA SER A 156 -12.28 17.50 11.98
C SER A 156 -12.14 16.36 12.97
N LEU A 157 -11.02 16.27 13.71
CA LEU A 157 -10.82 15.28 14.76
C LEU A 157 -11.82 15.45 15.92
N ALA A 158 -12.12 16.70 16.30
CA ALA A 158 -13.09 17.00 17.35
C ALA A 158 -14.53 16.64 16.93
N GLU A 159 -14.86 16.83 15.66
CA GLU A 159 -16.18 16.55 15.08
C GLU A 159 -16.38 15.09 14.64
N MET A 160 -15.32 14.30 14.62
CA MET A 160 -15.37 12.88 14.22
C MET A 160 -16.28 12.04 15.12
N LYS A 161 -16.95 11.07 14.48
CA LYS A 161 -17.73 10.06 15.20
C LYS A 161 -16.84 9.18 16.08
N PRO A 162 -17.37 8.59 17.16
CA PRO A 162 -16.60 7.74 18.07
C PRO A 162 -15.85 6.60 17.36
N ASP A 163 -16.46 5.96 16.36
CA ASP A 163 -15.87 4.85 15.61
C ASP A 163 -14.69 5.29 14.74
N GLU A 164 -14.74 6.51 14.17
CA GLU A 164 -13.64 7.08 13.40
C GLU A 164 -12.49 7.46 14.32
N ARG A 165 -12.81 8.05 15.48
CA ARG A 165 -11.84 8.43 16.51
C ARG A 165 -11.11 7.19 17.09
N ARG A 166 -11.82 6.07 17.24
CA ARG A 166 -11.25 4.80 17.65
C ARG A 166 -10.20 4.30 16.63
N LYS A 167 -10.48 4.38 15.34
CA LYS A 167 -9.52 4.00 14.27
C LYS A 167 -8.21 4.77 14.37
N ILE A 168 -8.27 6.05 14.69
CA ILE A 168 -7.09 6.89 14.90
C ILE A 168 -6.24 6.36 16.07
N ILE A 169 -6.87 6.01 17.19
CA ILE A 169 -6.16 5.45 18.34
C ILE A 169 -5.51 4.10 17.99
N GLU A 170 -6.21 3.27 17.22
CA GLU A 170 -5.70 1.97 16.73
C GLU A 170 -4.51 2.17 15.78
N GLU A 171 -4.52 3.20 14.96
CA GLU A 171 -3.44 3.56 14.04
C GLU A 171 -2.20 4.06 14.81
N VAL A 172 -2.37 5.01 15.73
CA VAL A 172 -1.28 5.54 16.57
C VAL A 172 -0.65 4.45 17.44
N SER A 173 -1.45 3.49 17.92
CA SER A 173 -0.97 2.35 18.71
C SER A 173 -0.32 1.25 17.86
N GLY A 174 -0.32 1.38 16.53
CA GLY A 174 0.25 0.39 15.61
C GLY A 174 -0.60 -0.87 15.42
N ILE A 175 -1.81 -0.89 15.93
CA ILE A 175 -2.75 -2.04 15.83
C ILE A 175 -3.29 -2.18 14.41
N SER A 176 -3.41 -1.07 13.67
CA SER A 176 -3.91 -1.04 12.29
C SER A 176 -3.17 -1.98 11.34
N VAL A 177 -1.86 -2.16 11.51
CA VAL A 177 -1.04 -3.09 10.71
C VAL A 177 -1.48 -4.55 10.93
N PHE A 178 -1.87 -4.90 12.13
CA PHE A 178 -2.37 -6.24 12.45
C PHE A 178 -3.78 -6.45 11.92
N GLU A 179 -4.65 -5.43 11.98
CA GLU A 179 -6.01 -5.49 11.43
C GLU A 179 -5.98 -5.63 9.90
N GLU A 180 -5.12 -4.89 9.18
CA GLU A 180 -4.92 -5.07 7.73
C GLU A 180 -4.45 -6.49 7.38
N LYS A 181 -3.50 -7.05 8.15
CA LYS A 181 -3.03 -8.42 7.94
C LYS A 181 -4.13 -9.44 8.20
N LYS A 182 -4.89 -9.26 9.26
CA LYS A 182 -6.03 -10.12 9.61
C LYS A 182 -7.08 -10.10 8.50
N GLU A 183 -7.45 -8.93 8.00
CA GLU A 183 -8.44 -8.81 6.94
C GLU A 183 -7.99 -9.50 5.64
N LYS A 184 -6.73 -9.29 5.22
CA LYS A 184 -6.14 -9.99 4.08
C LYS A 184 -6.15 -11.51 4.27
N THR A 185 -5.78 -11.99 5.46
CA THR A 185 -5.77 -13.41 5.77
C THR A 185 -7.18 -14.01 5.75
N LEU A 186 -8.18 -13.29 6.26
CA LEU A 186 -9.58 -13.72 6.20
C LEU A 186 -10.09 -13.80 4.76
N GLN A 187 -9.71 -12.85 3.90
CA GLN A 187 -10.06 -12.90 2.48
C GLN A 187 -9.40 -14.09 1.75
N GLU A 188 -8.14 -14.38 2.07
CA GLU A 188 -7.44 -15.55 1.52
C GLU A 188 -8.08 -16.85 1.99
N LEU A 189 -8.44 -16.94 3.26
CA LEU A 189 -9.13 -18.08 3.86
C LEU A 189 -10.49 -18.33 3.18
N GLY A 190 -11.26 -17.26 2.92
CA GLY A 190 -12.51 -17.37 2.17
C GLY A 190 -12.33 -17.92 0.75
N LYS A 191 -11.23 -17.54 0.06
CA LYS A 191 -10.91 -18.11 -1.25
C LYS A 191 -10.54 -19.59 -1.19
N VAL A 192 -9.84 -20.00 -0.14
CA VAL A 192 -9.47 -21.42 0.09
C VAL A 192 -10.71 -22.24 0.41
N ASP A 193 -11.60 -21.73 1.24
CA ASP A 193 -12.89 -22.38 1.56
C ASP A 193 -13.75 -22.60 0.32
N SER A 194 -13.83 -21.60 -0.55
CA SER A 194 -14.55 -21.75 -1.84
C SER A 194 -13.95 -22.86 -2.70
N LYS A 195 -12.61 -22.88 -2.87
CA LYS A 195 -11.94 -23.94 -3.63
C LYS A 195 -12.12 -25.33 -3.01
N LEU A 196 -12.18 -25.42 -1.70
CA LEU A 196 -12.40 -26.65 -0.98
C LEU A 196 -13.80 -27.18 -1.20
N ASN A 197 -14.81 -26.27 -1.20
CA ASN A 197 -16.19 -26.63 -1.52
C ASN A 197 -16.31 -27.13 -2.98
N ASP A 198 -15.68 -26.47 -3.94
CA ASP A 198 -15.65 -26.88 -5.35
C ASP A 198 -15.03 -28.28 -5.50
N ALA A 199 -13.89 -28.52 -4.83
CA ALA A 199 -13.23 -29.83 -4.82
C ALA A 199 -14.11 -30.92 -4.20
N ASN A 200 -14.83 -30.62 -3.13
CA ASN A 200 -15.77 -31.56 -2.50
C ASN A 200 -16.97 -31.91 -3.42
N ILE A 201 -17.46 -30.96 -4.19
CA ILE A 201 -18.53 -31.21 -5.17
C ILE A 201 -18.02 -32.18 -6.25
N ILE A 202 -16.82 -31.91 -6.80
CA ILE A 202 -16.22 -32.77 -7.83
C ILE A 202 -15.96 -34.16 -7.27
N LEU A 203 -15.47 -34.29 -6.03
CA LEU A 203 -15.24 -35.59 -5.40
C LEU A 203 -16.54 -36.38 -5.26
N LYS A 204 -17.63 -35.77 -4.79
CA LYS A 204 -18.93 -36.42 -4.69
C LYS A 204 -19.45 -36.91 -6.05
N GLU A 205 -19.31 -36.08 -7.08
CA GLU A 205 -19.68 -36.46 -8.45
C GLU A 205 -18.87 -37.68 -8.94
N ARG A 206 -17.54 -37.68 -8.72
CA ARG A 206 -16.68 -38.78 -9.07
C ARG A 206 -16.99 -40.06 -8.30
N GLU A 207 -17.33 -39.95 -7.01
CA GLU A 207 -17.74 -41.10 -6.21
C GLU A 207 -19.05 -41.75 -6.72
N VAL A 208 -20.03 -40.93 -7.11
CA VAL A 208 -21.26 -41.44 -7.72
C VAL A 208 -20.96 -42.18 -9.02
N HIS A 209 -20.20 -41.56 -9.91
CA HIS A 209 -19.82 -42.19 -11.18
C HIS A 209 -19.01 -43.50 -10.99
N LEU A 210 -18.13 -43.52 -10.00
CA LEU A 210 -17.37 -44.73 -9.65
C LEU A 210 -18.27 -45.87 -9.15
N ARG A 211 -19.35 -45.55 -8.41
CA ARG A 211 -20.34 -46.53 -7.96
C ARG A 211 -21.12 -47.13 -9.18
N GLU A 212 -21.49 -46.26 -10.11
CA GLU A 212 -22.16 -46.70 -11.36
C GLU A 212 -21.25 -47.62 -12.17
N LEU A 213 -20.00 -47.22 -12.44
CA LEU A 213 -19.03 -48.05 -13.17
C LEU A 213 -18.78 -49.40 -12.48
N LYS A 214 -18.72 -49.44 -11.14
CA LYS A 214 -18.62 -50.71 -10.41
C LYS A 214 -19.83 -51.61 -10.68
N LYS A 215 -21.03 -51.06 -10.65
CA LYS A 215 -22.26 -51.82 -10.93
C LYS A 215 -22.30 -52.37 -12.36
N ASP A 216 -21.87 -51.56 -13.33
CA ASP A 216 -21.81 -51.98 -14.75
C ASP A 216 -20.76 -53.05 -14.96
N ARG A 217 -19.60 -52.92 -14.32
CA ARG A 217 -18.54 -53.94 -14.32
C ARG A 217 -19.07 -55.29 -13.77
N ASP A 218 -19.74 -55.23 -12.62
CA ASP A 218 -20.23 -56.46 -11.99
C ASP A 218 -21.35 -57.13 -12.84
N GLN A 219 -22.16 -56.35 -13.53
CA GLN A 219 -23.13 -56.88 -14.50
C GLN A 219 -22.42 -57.50 -15.73
N ALA A 220 -21.40 -56.85 -16.27
CA ALA A 220 -20.64 -57.36 -17.40
C ALA A 220 -19.87 -58.66 -17.05
N LEU A 221 -19.33 -58.78 -15.86
CA LEU A 221 -18.70 -60.01 -15.36
C LEU A 221 -19.70 -61.18 -15.27
N LYS A 222 -20.88 -60.93 -14.70
CA LYS A 222 -21.97 -61.94 -14.65
C LYS A 222 -22.42 -62.37 -16.04
N PHE A 223 -22.53 -61.44 -16.98
CA PHE A 223 -22.90 -61.78 -18.36
C PHE A 223 -21.85 -62.68 -19.01
N LYS A 224 -20.54 -62.37 -18.80
CA LYS A 224 -19.46 -63.18 -19.31
C LYS A 224 -19.41 -64.59 -18.74
N GLU A 225 -19.69 -64.74 -17.43
CA GLU A 225 -19.80 -66.07 -16.77
C GLU A 225 -20.95 -66.88 -17.34
N ILE A 226 -22.11 -66.26 -17.58
CA ILE A 226 -23.25 -66.88 -18.17
C ILE A 226 -22.97 -67.31 -19.62
N GLU A 227 -22.32 -66.46 -20.41
CA GLU A 227 -21.93 -66.72 -21.81
C GLU A 227 -20.94 -67.92 -21.88
N GLU A 228 -19.91 -67.98 -21.00
CA GLU A 228 -19.00 -69.10 -20.91
C GLU A 228 -19.72 -70.42 -20.52
N SER A 229 -20.61 -70.35 -19.54
CA SER A 229 -21.44 -71.50 -19.13
C SER A 229 -22.34 -72.01 -20.25
N LEU A 230 -22.95 -71.10 -20.99
CA LEU A 230 -23.77 -71.42 -22.14
C LEU A 230 -22.98 -72.06 -23.28
N LYS A 231 -21.78 -71.60 -23.54
CA LYS A 231 -20.86 -72.16 -24.53
C LYS A 231 -20.42 -73.55 -24.13
N ASN A 232 -20.06 -73.78 -22.88
CA ASN A 232 -19.66 -75.10 -22.35
C ASN A 232 -20.84 -76.09 -22.40
N ASN A 233 -22.04 -75.69 -22.00
CA ASN A 233 -23.24 -76.49 -22.03
C ASN A 233 -23.62 -76.90 -23.49
N LYS A 234 -23.52 -75.94 -24.41
CA LYS A 234 -23.74 -76.23 -25.85
C LYS A 234 -22.73 -77.28 -26.40
N ALA A 235 -21.45 -77.12 -26.03
CA ALA A 235 -20.40 -78.07 -26.43
C ALA A 235 -20.64 -79.50 -25.89
N THR A 236 -21.15 -79.60 -24.65
CA THR A 236 -21.51 -80.83 -23.99
C THR A 236 -22.74 -81.51 -24.60
N LEU A 237 -23.69 -80.73 -25.17
CA LEU A 237 -24.91 -81.25 -25.81
C LEU A 237 -24.66 -81.73 -27.24
N LEU A 238 -23.58 -81.33 -27.89
CA LEU A 238 -23.23 -81.67 -29.24
C LEU A 238 -22.24 -82.86 -29.32
N ASN A 239 -21.74 -83.33 -28.20
CA ASN A 239 -20.99 -84.58 -28.04
C ASN A 239 -21.89 -85.68 -27.48
#